data_ab8da06391fe06656955359fb586d960
#
_entry.id   ab8da06391fe06656955359fb586d960
#
_cell.length_a   1.000
_cell.length_b   1.000
_cell.length_c   1.000
_cell.angle_alpha   90.00
_cell.angle_beta   90.00
_cell.angle_gamma   90.00
#
_symmetry.space_group_name_H-M   'P 1'
#
loop_
_entity.id
_entity.type
_entity.pdbx_description
1 polymer ?
#
loop_
_entity_poly.entity_id
_entity_poly.type
_entity_poly.pdbx_seq_one_letter_code
_entity_poly.pdbx_strand_id
1 'polypeptide(L)'
;MAKYITEEAKQQIGRVSETRTYEIESGAIRRFAEAIGDPSPLFNDQKLARKTRFGGMIAPPTFCRSLGAPVLDVNLNMPQFRGLDGGSDWEYFEPIRPGDRITVQSKLADLRETEGRLGPMVFMTTETTYTNQYGEVCAIQRATGIRY
;
A
#
# COMPACT_ATOMS: atom_id res chain seq x y z
N MET A 1 5.19 11.10 -28.14
CA MET A 1 3.72 11.21 -28.12
C MET A 1 3.14 9.99 -27.40
N ALA A 2 2.29 10.23 -26.43
CA ALA A 2 1.66 9.15 -25.67
C ALA A 2 0.73 8.34 -26.59
N LYS A 3 0.95 7.04 -26.67
CA LYS A 3 0.23 6.13 -27.56
C LYS A 3 -0.77 5.26 -26.81
N TYR A 4 -0.43 4.89 -25.59
CA TYR A 4 -1.19 3.97 -24.73
C TYR A 4 -1.86 4.69 -23.58
N ILE A 5 -1.31 5.81 -23.14
CA ILE A 5 -1.92 6.68 -22.12
C ILE A 5 -2.84 7.65 -22.85
N THR A 6 -4.14 7.47 -22.64
CA THR A 6 -5.16 8.36 -23.25
C THR A 6 -5.21 9.69 -22.48
N GLU A 7 -5.79 10.72 -23.11
CA GLU A 7 -6.04 12.00 -22.42
C GLU A 7 -6.98 11.82 -21.23
N GLU A 8 -7.96 10.93 -21.34
CA GLU A 8 -8.85 10.54 -20.24
C GLU A 8 -8.05 9.93 -19.07
N ALA A 9 -7.12 9.03 -19.37
CA ALA A 9 -6.26 8.43 -18.34
C ALA A 9 -5.39 9.48 -17.65
N LYS A 10 -4.82 10.43 -18.40
CA LYS A 10 -4.03 11.53 -17.82
C LYS A 10 -4.86 12.41 -16.89
N GLN A 11 -6.11 12.66 -17.21
CA GLN A 11 -7.02 13.45 -16.35
C GLN A 11 -7.32 12.76 -15.03
N GLN A 12 -7.08 11.44 -14.93
CA GLN A 12 -7.26 10.70 -13.69
C GLN A 12 -6.08 10.81 -12.73
N ILE A 13 -4.96 11.36 -13.17
CA ILE A 13 -3.83 11.63 -12.25
C ILE A 13 -4.29 12.57 -11.14
N GLY A 14 -4.06 12.16 -9.89
CA GLY A 14 -4.57 12.84 -8.70
C GLY A 14 -5.92 12.32 -8.19
N ARG A 15 -6.62 11.49 -8.96
CA ARG A 15 -7.86 10.86 -8.52
C ARG A 15 -7.60 9.94 -7.34
N VAL A 16 -8.45 10.07 -6.32
CA VAL A 16 -8.45 9.18 -5.15
C VAL A 16 -9.50 8.09 -5.30
N SER A 17 -9.21 6.94 -4.72
CA SER A 17 -10.15 5.81 -4.64
C SER A 17 -11.21 6.05 -3.56
N GLU A 18 -12.17 5.15 -3.48
CA GLU A 18 -12.94 4.95 -2.26
C GLU A 18 -12.01 4.59 -1.09
N THR A 19 -12.53 4.65 0.12
CA THR A 19 -11.79 4.24 1.32
C THR A 19 -12.21 2.83 1.74
N ARG A 20 -11.28 2.10 2.36
CA ARG A 20 -11.55 0.86 3.10
C ARG A 20 -11.04 1.00 4.51
N THR A 21 -11.81 0.50 5.46
CA THR A 21 -11.46 0.58 6.88
C THR A 21 -11.33 -0.81 7.46
N TYR A 22 -10.26 -1.04 8.21
CA TYR A 22 -9.94 -2.31 8.84
C TYR A 22 -9.78 -2.13 10.35
N GLU A 23 -10.40 -2.99 11.12
CA GLU A 23 -10.11 -3.12 12.55
C GLU A 23 -8.90 -4.02 12.74
N ILE A 24 -7.92 -3.56 13.51
CA ILE A 24 -6.66 -4.25 13.70
C ILE A 24 -6.71 -5.09 14.96
N GLU A 25 -6.64 -6.39 14.78
CA GLU A 25 -6.67 -7.35 15.87
C GLU A 25 -5.27 -7.84 16.23
N SER A 26 -5.02 -8.02 17.51
CA SER A 26 -3.72 -8.54 17.99
C SER A 26 -3.37 -9.92 17.39
N GLY A 27 -4.39 -10.77 17.19
CA GLY A 27 -4.21 -12.07 16.54
C GLY A 27 -3.75 -11.97 15.10
N ALA A 28 -4.24 -10.98 14.35
CA ALA A 28 -3.81 -10.73 12.98
C ALA A 28 -2.33 -10.29 12.94
N ILE A 29 -1.92 -9.43 13.86
CA ILE A 29 -0.51 -9.01 13.99
C ILE A 29 0.39 -10.20 14.26
N ARG A 30 0.02 -11.05 15.23
CA ARG A 30 0.80 -12.25 15.57
C ARG A 30 0.92 -13.22 14.40
N ARG A 31 -0.19 -13.50 13.71
CA ARG A 31 -0.18 -14.39 12.54
C ARG A 31 0.68 -13.85 11.42
N PHE A 32 0.65 -12.55 11.20
CA PHE A 32 1.51 -11.93 10.19
C PHE A 32 2.99 -12.04 10.57
N ALA A 33 3.33 -11.73 11.82
CA ALA A 33 4.71 -11.85 12.33
C ALA A 33 5.22 -13.30 12.21
N GLU A 34 4.39 -14.29 12.54
CA GLU A 34 4.70 -15.71 12.37
C GLU A 34 4.95 -16.05 10.89
N ALA A 35 4.09 -15.56 9.99
CA ALA A 35 4.20 -15.82 8.55
C ALA A 35 5.49 -15.28 7.94
N ILE A 36 5.98 -14.13 8.43
CA ILE A 36 7.27 -13.56 7.98
C ILE A 36 8.47 -14.06 8.78
N GLY A 37 8.25 -14.94 9.75
CA GLY A 37 9.32 -15.52 10.57
C GLY A 37 9.93 -14.54 11.56
N ASP A 38 9.22 -13.52 11.99
CA ASP A 38 9.71 -12.53 12.96
C ASP A 38 9.23 -12.88 14.37
N PRO A 39 10.12 -13.38 15.26
CA PRO A 39 9.77 -13.79 16.62
C PRO A 39 9.79 -12.62 17.62
N SER A 40 9.99 -11.38 17.20
CA SER A 40 10.12 -10.23 18.09
C SER A 40 8.93 -10.15 19.06
N PRO A 41 9.17 -10.03 20.38
CA PRO A 41 8.10 -9.83 21.35
C PRO A 41 7.26 -8.59 21.07
N LEU A 42 7.81 -7.60 20.39
CA LEU A 42 7.11 -6.37 20.01
C LEU A 42 5.84 -6.65 19.19
N PHE A 43 5.84 -7.73 18.42
CA PHE A 43 4.71 -8.15 17.56
C PHE A 43 3.94 -9.34 18.12
N ASN A 44 4.44 -9.97 19.18
CA ASN A 44 3.94 -11.27 19.63
C ASN A 44 3.50 -11.29 21.10
N ASP A 45 4.03 -10.42 21.95
CA ASP A 45 3.83 -10.47 23.40
C ASP A 45 3.55 -9.08 23.96
N GLN A 46 2.27 -8.85 24.33
CA GLN A 46 1.83 -7.58 24.89
C GLN A 46 2.55 -7.21 26.19
N LYS A 47 2.84 -8.19 27.04
CA LYS A 47 3.52 -7.98 28.31
C LYS A 47 4.93 -7.45 28.13
N LEU A 48 5.70 -8.07 27.24
CA LEU A 48 7.05 -7.66 26.92
C LEU A 48 7.06 -6.37 26.10
N ALA A 49 6.14 -6.23 25.16
CA ALA A 49 6.03 -5.03 24.34
C ALA A 49 5.73 -3.77 25.15
N ARG A 50 4.99 -3.88 26.27
CA ARG A 50 4.73 -2.76 27.19
C ARG A 50 6.00 -2.16 27.80
N LYS A 51 7.08 -2.93 27.89
CA LYS A 51 8.37 -2.49 28.42
C LYS A 51 9.21 -1.75 27.39
N THR A 52 8.77 -1.71 26.14
CA THR A 52 9.46 -1.00 25.06
C THR A 52 9.01 0.47 25.02
N ARG A 53 9.72 1.28 24.24
CA ARG A 53 9.34 2.68 23.98
C ARG A 53 7.95 2.83 23.38
N PHE A 54 7.41 1.77 22.77
CA PHE A 54 6.09 1.77 22.16
C PHE A 54 4.95 1.57 23.17
N GLY A 55 5.25 1.08 24.39
CA GLY A 55 4.28 0.91 25.47
C GLY A 55 3.25 -0.18 25.24
N GLY A 56 3.43 -1.05 24.25
CA GLY A 56 2.54 -2.14 23.89
C GLY A 56 2.90 -2.73 22.53
N MET A 57 2.14 -3.74 22.11
CA MET A 57 2.32 -4.33 20.78
C MET A 57 2.10 -3.32 19.66
N ILE A 58 2.89 -3.48 18.63
CA ILE A 58 2.68 -2.80 17.34
C ILE A 58 2.69 -3.85 16.22
N ALA A 59 2.18 -3.47 15.05
CA ALA A 59 2.28 -4.29 13.86
C ALA A 59 3.70 -4.19 13.26
N PRO A 60 4.23 -5.26 12.66
CA PRO A 60 5.43 -5.16 11.84
C PRO A 60 5.21 -4.14 10.71
N PRO A 61 6.26 -3.42 10.27
CA PRO A 61 6.09 -2.39 9.22
C PRO A 61 5.40 -2.90 7.96
N THR A 62 5.72 -4.11 7.53
CA THR A 62 5.13 -4.71 6.33
C THR A 62 3.70 -5.22 6.53
N PHE A 63 3.15 -5.17 7.73
CA PHE A 63 1.76 -5.55 8.01
C PHE A 63 0.75 -4.78 7.15
N CYS A 64 1.03 -3.52 6.83
CA CYS A 64 0.20 -2.72 5.92
C CYS A 64 -0.05 -3.43 4.58
N ARG A 65 0.90 -4.23 4.12
CA ARG A 65 0.77 -5.00 2.87
C ARG A 65 -0.36 -6.02 2.91
N SER A 66 -0.74 -6.48 4.09
CA SER A 66 -1.87 -7.40 4.29
C SER A 66 -3.24 -6.71 4.26
N LEU A 67 -3.28 -5.40 4.39
CA LEU A 67 -4.48 -4.61 4.29
C LEU A 67 -4.74 -4.26 2.83
N GLY A 68 -5.78 -4.83 2.24
CA GLY A 68 -6.11 -4.60 0.83
C GLY A 68 -6.39 -3.13 0.53
N ALA A 69 -5.68 -2.59 -0.43
CA ALA A 69 -5.94 -1.24 -0.93
C ALA A 69 -7.04 -1.26 -2.01
N PRO A 70 -7.88 -0.22 -2.06
CA PRO A 70 -8.82 -0.08 -3.17
C PRO A 70 -8.08 0.06 -4.50
N VAL A 71 -8.60 -0.61 -5.52
CA VAL A 71 -8.04 -0.55 -6.88
C VAL A 71 -8.57 0.68 -7.59
N LEU A 72 -7.65 1.41 -8.23
CA LEU A 72 -7.99 2.46 -9.18
C LEU A 72 -7.99 1.87 -10.59
N ASP A 73 -9.16 1.83 -11.21
CA ASP A 73 -9.28 1.40 -12.60
C ASP A 73 -8.92 2.55 -13.53
N VAL A 74 -7.88 2.33 -14.34
CA VAL A 74 -7.39 3.31 -15.31
C VAL A 74 -7.46 2.67 -16.69
N ASN A 75 -8.29 3.24 -17.54
CA ASN A 75 -8.45 2.77 -18.90
C ASN A 75 -7.30 3.21 -19.79
N LEU A 76 -6.44 2.27 -20.16
CA LEU A 76 -5.33 2.48 -21.08
C LEU A 76 -5.68 1.93 -22.47
N ASN A 77 -5.21 2.58 -23.51
CA ASN A 77 -5.36 2.11 -24.88
C ASN A 77 -4.39 0.95 -25.18
N MET A 78 -4.53 -0.14 -24.42
CA MET A 78 -3.77 -1.38 -24.59
C MET A 78 -4.73 -2.54 -24.82
N PRO A 79 -4.71 -3.18 -25.98
CA PRO A 79 -5.68 -4.25 -26.31
C PRO A 79 -5.49 -5.51 -25.46
N GLN A 80 -4.27 -5.76 -25.03
CA GLN A 80 -3.92 -6.82 -24.10
C GLN A 80 -2.82 -6.30 -23.19
N PHE A 81 -2.89 -6.66 -21.93
CA PHE A 81 -1.82 -6.30 -21.01
C PHE A 81 -1.55 -7.43 -20.01
N ARG A 82 -0.29 -7.51 -19.64
CA ARG A 82 0.18 -8.25 -18.48
C ARG A 82 0.63 -7.26 -17.42
N GLY A 83 0.52 -7.64 -16.16
CA GLY A 83 0.94 -6.80 -15.06
C GLY A 83 2.20 -7.34 -14.39
N LEU A 84 3.11 -6.45 -14.09
CA LEU A 84 4.26 -6.73 -13.25
C LEU A 84 4.27 -5.76 -12.07
N ASP A 85 4.76 -6.24 -10.93
CA ASP A 85 5.09 -5.39 -9.80
C ASP A 85 6.47 -4.76 -10.08
N GLY A 86 6.49 -3.45 -10.20
CA GLY A 86 7.72 -2.67 -10.41
C GLY A 86 8.41 -2.25 -9.12
N GLY A 87 7.87 -2.64 -7.97
CA GLY A 87 8.39 -2.29 -6.66
C GLY A 87 7.57 -1.23 -5.93
N SER A 88 7.90 -1.02 -4.68
CA SER A 88 7.27 0.02 -3.86
C SER A 88 8.25 0.62 -2.86
N ASP A 89 8.02 1.91 -2.59
CA ASP A 89 8.69 2.65 -1.52
C ASP A 89 7.68 2.87 -0.39
N TRP A 90 8.14 2.72 0.84
CA TRP A 90 7.34 2.89 2.03
C TRP A 90 7.92 3.95 2.95
N GLU A 91 7.04 4.79 3.46
CA GLU A 91 7.34 5.72 4.56
C GLU A 91 6.46 5.39 5.75
N TYR A 92 7.06 5.30 6.94
CA TYR A 92 6.36 4.98 8.18
C TYR A 92 6.41 6.17 9.13
N PHE A 93 5.27 6.47 9.75
CA PHE A 93 5.09 7.62 10.66
C PHE A 93 4.67 7.14 12.04
N GLU A 94 3.41 6.76 12.20
CA GLU A 94 2.87 6.25 13.45
C GLU A 94 2.75 4.72 13.42
N PRO A 95 3.09 4.02 14.52
CA PRO A 95 2.91 2.57 14.55
C PRO A 95 1.42 2.20 14.53
N ILE A 96 1.11 1.09 13.86
CA ILE A 96 -0.22 0.50 13.91
C ILE A 96 -0.28 -0.42 15.14
N ARG A 97 -1.33 -0.28 15.93
CA ARG A 97 -1.52 -0.99 17.19
C ARG A 97 -2.76 -1.88 17.16
N PRO A 98 -2.80 -2.95 17.96
CA PRO A 98 -4.04 -3.68 18.19
C PRO A 98 -5.15 -2.73 18.69
N GLY A 99 -6.34 -2.88 18.12
CA GLY A 99 -7.48 -2.01 18.42
C GLY A 99 -7.59 -0.77 17.54
N ASP A 100 -6.57 -0.48 16.74
CA ASP A 100 -6.65 0.61 15.77
C ASP A 100 -7.66 0.31 14.67
N ARG A 101 -8.16 1.38 14.09
CA ARG A 101 -9.03 1.35 12.93
C ARG A 101 -8.31 2.08 11.80
N ILE A 102 -7.83 1.31 10.82
CA ILE A 102 -6.99 1.85 9.74
C ILE A 102 -7.84 2.04 8.49
N THR A 103 -7.88 3.27 8.02
CA THR A 103 -8.51 3.64 6.75
C THR A 103 -7.45 3.70 5.66
N VAL A 104 -7.72 2.99 4.57
CA VAL A 104 -6.81 2.85 3.42
C VAL A 104 -7.43 3.53 2.22
N GLN A 105 -6.68 4.41 1.58
CA GLN A 105 -7.09 5.10 0.35
C GLN A 105 -5.93 5.19 -0.62
N SER A 106 -6.19 4.97 -1.90
CA SER A 106 -5.21 5.04 -2.97
C SER A 106 -5.45 6.26 -3.85
N LYS A 107 -4.37 6.80 -4.40
CA LYS A 107 -4.36 7.89 -5.35
C LYS A 107 -3.50 7.51 -6.55
N LEU A 108 -4.00 7.79 -7.75
CA LEU A 108 -3.16 7.70 -8.96
C LEU A 108 -2.19 8.88 -8.97
N ALA A 109 -0.91 8.59 -8.78
CA ALA A 109 0.12 9.62 -8.65
C ALA A 109 0.75 9.99 -9.98
N ASP A 110 0.99 9.00 -10.86
CA ASP A 110 1.65 9.24 -12.14
C ASP A 110 1.36 8.12 -13.14
N LEU A 111 1.45 8.48 -14.42
CA LEU A 111 1.42 7.57 -15.56
C LEU A 111 2.55 7.93 -16.51
N ARG A 112 3.34 6.93 -16.89
CA ARG A 112 4.44 7.10 -17.84
C ARG A 112 4.48 5.92 -18.80
N GLU A 113 4.65 6.18 -20.09
CA GLU A 113 4.88 5.12 -21.06
C GLU A 113 6.30 5.16 -21.62
N THR A 114 6.80 3.99 -21.96
CA THR A 114 8.10 3.81 -22.59
C THR A 114 8.08 2.59 -23.50
N GLU A 115 9.02 2.47 -24.39
CA GLU A 115 9.29 1.27 -25.15
C GLU A 115 10.52 0.56 -24.60
N GLY A 116 10.39 -0.74 -24.34
CA GLY A 116 11.45 -1.62 -23.88
C GLY A 116 11.59 -2.84 -24.77
N ARG A 117 12.41 -3.78 -24.34
CA ARG A 117 12.62 -5.06 -25.07
C ARG A 117 11.34 -5.89 -25.23
N LEU A 118 10.40 -5.72 -24.34
CA LEU A 118 9.10 -6.42 -24.35
C LEU A 118 8.03 -5.66 -25.13
N GLY A 119 8.41 -4.57 -25.81
CA GLY A 119 7.49 -3.68 -26.48
C GLY A 119 7.08 -2.49 -25.62
N PRO A 120 5.90 -1.92 -25.86
CA PRO A 120 5.41 -0.79 -25.10
C PRO A 120 5.07 -1.17 -23.66
N MET A 121 5.41 -0.29 -22.73
CA MET A 121 5.13 -0.46 -21.31
C MET A 121 4.54 0.82 -20.74
N VAL A 122 3.57 0.67 -19.87
CA VAL A 122 3.01 1.77 -19.07
C VAL A 122 3.32 1.54 -17.61
N PHE A 123 4.00 2.49 -17.00
CA PHE A 123 4.29 2.57 -15.58
C PHE A 123 3.20 3.37 -14.90
N MET A 124 2.54 2.76 -13.93
CA MET A 124 1.47 3.39 -13.16
C MET A 124 1.91 3.48 -11.70
N THR A 125 2.09 4.70 -11.21
CA THR A 125 2.45 4.95 -9.81
C THR A 125 1.20 5.24 -9.02
N THR A 126 0.99 4.47 -7.97
CA THR A 126 -0.12 4.63 -7.03
C THR A 126 0.42 4.95 -5.65
N GLU A 127 -0.14 5.94 -5.01
CA GLU A 127 0.17 6.29 -3.62
C GLU A 127 -0.98 5.83 -2.74
N THR A 128 -0.68 4.98 -1.75
CA THR A 128 -1.67 4.46 -0.80
C THR A 128 -1.35 4.98 0.59
N THR A 129 -2.34 5.58 1.24
CA THR A 129 -2.21 6.17 2.57
C THR A 129 -3.00 5.33 3.58
N TYR A 130 -2.36 5.02 4.70
CA TYR A 130 -2.91 4.27 5.82
C TYR A 130 -3.03 5.21 7.01
N THR A 131 -4.27 5.48 7.45
CA THR A 131 -4.58 6.48 8.48
C THR A 131 -5.33 5.82 9.63
N ASN A 132 -4.95 6.12 10.87
CA ASN A 132 -5.64 5.60 12.04
C ASN A 132 -6.91 6.39 12.40
N GLN A 133 -7.62 5.98 13.43
CA GLN A 133 -8.87 6.60 13.89
C GLN A 133 -8.70 8.03 14.42
N TYR A 134 -7.47 8.45 14.70
CA TYR A 134 -7.16 9.81 15.16
C TYR A 134 -6.81 10.76 14.00
N GLY A 135 -6.90 10.28 12.75
CA GLY A 135 -6.48 11.05 11.58
C GLY A 135 -4.96 11.12 11.37
N GLU A 136 -4.20 10.30 12.11
CA GLU A 136 -2.76 10.24 11.97
C GLU A 136 -2.37 9.27 10.86
N VAL A 137 -1.49 9.71 9.98
CA VAL A 137 -0.93 8.85 8.92
C VAL A 137 0.05 7.86 9.56
N CYS A 138 -0.21 6.57 9.37
CA CYS A 138 0.67 5.51 9.85
C CYS A 138 1.72 5.14 8.82
N ALA A 139 1.33 5.04 7.56
CA ALA A 139 2.23 4.70 6.46
C ALA A 139 1.74 5.27 5.14
N ILE A 140 2.67 5.50 4.23
CA ILE A 140 2.40 5.82 2.83
C ILE A 140 3.23 4.85 1.97
N GLN A 141 2.57 4.22 1.02
CA GLN A 141 3.19 3.38 0.00
C GLN A 141 3.12 4.07 -1.36
N ARG A 142 4.24 4.15 -2.05
CA ARG A 142 4.27 4.49 -3.49
C ARG A 142 4.64 3.23 -4.25
N ALA A 143 3.69 2.65 -4.93
CA ALA A 143 3.86 1.42 -5.69
C ALA A 143 3.86 1.73 -7.19
N THR A 144 4.73 1.04 -7.92
CA THR A 144 4.77 1.12 -9.38
C THR A 144 4.29 -0.20 -9.95
N GLY A 145 3.17 -0.17 -10.68
CA GLY A 145 2.72 -1.28 -11.51
C GLY A 145 3.17 -1.05 -12.95
N ILE A 146 3.55 -2.12 -13.63
CA ILE A 146 3.96 -2.08 -15.03
C ILE A 146 2.95 -2.89 -15.84
N ARG A 147 2.39 -2.27 -16.85
CA ARG A 147 1.54 -2.95 -17.84
C ARG A 147 2.27 -3.02 -19.18
N TYR A 148 2.24 -4.20 -19.84
CA TYR A 148 2.94 -4.47 -21.10
C TYR A 148 2.24 -5.54 -21.93
#